data_24440f9fa5101fe874593889fa9d83fa
#
_entry.id   24440f9fa5101fe874593889fa9d83fa
#
_cell.length_a   1.000
_cell.length_b   1.000
_cell.length_c   1.000
_cell.angle_alpha   90.00
_cell.angle_beta   90.00
_cell.angle_gamma   90.00
#
_symmetry.space_group_name_H-M   'P 1'
#
loop_
_entity.id
_entity.type
_entity.pdbx_description
1 polymer ?
#
loop_
_entity_poly.entity_id
_entity_poly.type
_entity_poly.pdbx_seq_one_letter_code
_entity_poly.pdbx_strand_id
1 'polypeptide(L)'
;MEPQLLFEGNSPEFDFLGAVKAGFPSPAESIREHLDLSSLLVRHKASTFFFRVDGVSMVEADMDEGDILIVDRALEPYNGCRAVCFLDGEFTVKTVEISENGALLRPANPAYKPIPVGPENNFSVWGVVTWVIKKCTP
;
A
#
# COMPACT_ATOMS: atom_id res chain seq x y z
N MET A 1 -8.52 10.08 -16.77
CA MET A 1 -7.75 11.25 -16.28
C MET A 1 -6.26 10.93 -16.42
N GLU A 2 -5.59 11.69 -17.25
CA GLU A 2 -4.15 11.47 -17.42
C GLU A 2 -3.40 11.91 -16.15
N PRO A 3 -2.44 11.10 -15.68
CA PRO A 3 -1.60 11.53 -14.57
C PRO A 3 -0.81 12.75 -14.97
N GLN A 4 -0.98 13.84 -14.24
CA GLN A 4 -0.13 15.00 -14.41
C GLN A 4 1.22 14.71 -13.76
N LEU A 5 2.26 14.72 -14.58
CA LEU A 5 3.63 14.78 -14.07
C LEU A 5 3.86 16.20 -13.55
N LEU A 6 3.64 16.39 -12.25
CA LEU A 6 3.86 17.69 -11.61
C LEU A 6 5.35 18.07 -11.59
N PHE A 7 6.23 17.08 -11.73
CA PHE A 7 7.67 17.29 -11.65
C PHE A 7 8.37 16.46 -12.73
N GLU A 8 8.69 17.10 -13.86
CA GLU A 8 9.58 16.52 -14.85
C GLU A 8 11.03 16.79 -14.43
N GLY A 9 11.82 15.72 -14.32
CA GLY A 9 13.23 15.78 -14.01
C GLY A 9 13.52 15.60 -12.53
N ASN A 10 13.45 16.64 -11.73
CA ASN A 10 13.82 16.56 -10.31
C ASN A 10 12.58 16.62 -9.41
N SER A 11 12.44 15.63 -8.52
CA SER A 11 11.48 15.70 -7.43
C SER A 11 11.91 16.77 -6.43
N PRO A 12 10.97 17.54 -5.84
CA PRO A 12 11.34 18.46 -4.77
C PRO A 12 11.85 17.68 -3.56
N GLU A 13 12.88 18.21 -2.93
CA GLU A 13 13.40 17.71 -1.67
C GLU A 13 12.80 18.50 -0.51
N PHE A 14 12.58 17.81 0.60
CA PHE A 14 12.04 18.40 1.81
C PHE A 14 13.03 18.22 2.95
N ASP A 15 12.95 19.08 3.96
CA ASP A 15 13.76 18.92 5.16
C ASP A 15 13.25 17.74 6.00
N PHE A 16 14.16 16.87 6.37
CA PHE A 16 13.90 15.77 7.29
C PHE A 16 14.53 16.12 8.64
N LEU A 17 13.73 16.20 9.69
CA LEU A 17 14.18 16.70 10.99
C LEU A 17 14.46 15.58 12.01
N GLY A 18 14.39 14.32 11.60
CA GLY A 18 14.68 13.20 12.47
C GLY A 18 13.44 12.58 13.08
N ALA A 19 13.60 11.89 14.19
CA ALA A 19 12.55 11.14 14.85
C ALA A 19 11.81 11.99 15.88
N VAL A 20 10.50 11.77 15.94
CA VAL A 20 9.62 12.28 17.00
C VAL A 20 9.15 11.08 17.82
N LYS A 21 9.26 11.15 19.14
CA LYS A 21 8.79 10.07 20.00
C LYS A 21 7.29 10.09 20.17
N ALA A 22 6.67 8.95 19.94
CA ALA A 22 5.27 8.70 20.26
C ALA A 22 5.21 8.20 21.71
N GLY A 23 4.97 9.08 22.64
CA GLY A 23 4.97 8.76 24.06
C GLY A 23 5.58 9.89 24.87
N PHE A 24 6.58 9.57 25.70
CA PHE A 24 7.23 10.62 26.50
C PHE A 24 8.05 11.55 25.60
N PRO A 25 7.95 12.88 25.82
CA PRO A 25 8.76 13.81 25.05
C PRO A 25 10.26 13.62 25.35
N SER A 26 11.08 13.90 24.37
CA SER A 26 12.52 13.91 24.49
C SER A 26 13.08 15.24 23.98
N PRO A 27 14.31 15.60 24.38
CA PRO A 27 14.96 16.82 23.88
C PRO A 27 14.98 16.83 22.35
N ALA A 28 14.71 18.02 21.78
CA ALA A 28 14.80 18.21 20.36
C ALA A 28 16.26 18.18 19.90
N GLU A 29 16.54 17.44 18.86
CA GLU A 29 17.85 17.40 18.22
C GLU A 29 17.79 18.15 16.90
N SER A 30 18.81 18.94 16.61
CA SER A 30 18.92 19.70 15.37
C SER A 30 19.55 18.87 14.24
N ILE A 31 18.91 17.75 13.89
CA ILE A 31 19.29 17.00 12.72
C ILE A 31 18.50 17.52 11.54
N ARG A 32 19.22 17.89 10.50
CA ARG A 32 18.58 18.37 9.27
C ARG A 32 19.17 17.61 8.10
N GLU A 33 18.34 16.77 7.48
CA GLU A 33 18.67 16.01 6.28
C GLU A 33 17.66 16.35 5.19
N HIS A 34 18.00 16.04 3.95
CA HIS A 34 17.09 16.20 2.83
C HIS A 34 16.33 14.89 2.60
N LEU A 35 15.03 15.00 2.39
CA LEU A 35 14.17 13.87 2.07
C LEU A 35 13.64 14.01 0.65
N ASP A 36 13.97 13.06 -0.20
CA ASP A 36 13.33 12.86 -1.49
C ASP A 36 12.18 11.88 -1.31
N LEU A 37 10.96 12.41 -1.23
CA LEU A 37 9.78 11.62 -0.96
C LEU A 37 9.50 10.59 -2.06
N SER A 38 9.71 10.97 -3.32
CA SER A 38 9.50 10.06 -4.45
C SER A 38 10.45 8.87 -4.38
N SER A 39 11.72 9.10 -4.07
CA SER A 39 12.70 8.01 -3.94
C SER A 39 12.40 7.11 -2.75
N LEU A 40 11.87 7.67 -1.65
CA LEU A 40 11.47 6.90 -0.49
C LEU A 40 10.31 5.95 -0.82
N LEU A 41 9.30 6.46 -1.51
CA LEU A 41 8.03 5.76 -1.71
C LEU A 41 8.00 4.90 -2.97
N VAL A 42 8.81 5.22 -3.98
CA VAL A 42 8.79 4.55 -5.28
C VAL A 42 10.17 3.99 -5.59
N ARG A 43 10.34 2.67 -5.44
CA ARG A 43 11.60 2.00 -5.77
C ARG A 43 11.71 1.64 -7.25
N HIS A 44 10.60 1.25 -7.86
CA HIS A 44 10.53 0.79 -9.25
C HIS A 44 9.49 1.64 -9.99
N LYS A 45 9.95 2.74 -10.57
CA LYS A 45 9.07 3.71 -11.22
C LYS A 45 8.18 3.10 -12.30
N ALA A 46 8.73 2.19 -13.11
CA ALA A 46 8.00 1.60 -14.23
C ALA A 46 6.92 0.61 -13.79
N SER A 47 6.97 0.10 -12.55
CA SER A 47 6.06 -0.91 -12.04
C SER A 47 5.26 -0.47 -10.81
N THR A 48 5.32 0.82 -10.47
CA THR A 48 4.62 1.38 -9.31
C THR A 48 3.36 2.10 -9.76
N PHE A 49 2.26 1.78 -9.10
CA PHE A 49 0.94 2.34 -9.39
C PHE A 49 0.25 2.76 -8.11
N PHE A 50 -0.68 3.70 -8.21
CA PHE A 50 -1.42 4.21 -7.05
C PHE A 50 -2.89 3.86 -7.20
N PHE A 51 -3.49 3.42 -6.09
CA PHE A 51 -4.92 3.14 -6.00
C PHE A 51 -5.53 3.92 -4.85
N ARG A 52 -6.79 4.25 -4.97
CA ARG A 52 -7.58 4.79 -3.86
C ARG A 52 -8.39 3.67 -3.24
N VAL A 53 -8.38 3.59 -1.91
CA VAL A 53 -9.20 2.61 -1.20
C VAL A 53 -10.67 3.01 -1.29
N ASP A 54 -11.50 2.07 -1.72
CA ASP A 54 -12.95 2.19 -1.74
C ASP A 54 -13.52 1.03 -0.93
N GLY A 55 -14.28 1.34 0.11
CA GLY A 55 -14.85 0.36 1.00
C GLY A 55 -14.11 0.20 2.32
N VAL A 56 -14.56 -0.76 3.15
CA VAL A 56 -14.15 -0.89 4.54
C VAL A 56 -13.61 -2.27 4.91
N SER A 57 -13.35 -3.14 3.93
CA SER A 57 -12.94 -4.53 4.21
C SER A 57 -11.56 -4.64 4.84
N MET A 58 -10.75 -3.60 4.81
CA MET A 58 -9.37 -3.59 5.33
C MET A 58 -9.16 -2.57 6.46
N VAL A 59 -10.22 -2.14 7.15
CA VAL A 59 -10.12 -1.09 8.19
C VAL A 59 -9.22 -1.49 9.36
N GLU A 60 -9.18 -2.78 9.74
CA GLU A 60 -8.30 -3.26 10.82
C GLU A 60 -6.82 -3.37 10.39
N ALA A 61 -6.54 -3.24 9.10
CA ALA A 61 -5.18 -3.17 8.57
C ALA A 61 -4.76 -1.73 8.28
N ASP A 62 -5.44 -0.75 8.86
CA ASP A 62 -5.21 0.68 8.65
C ASP A 62 -5.34 1.12 7.19
N MET A 63 -6.27 0.49 6.47
CA MET A 63 -6.64 0.89 5.11
C MET A 63 -8.08 1.36 5.12
N ASP A 64 -8.27 2.67 5.25
CA ASP A 64 -9.58 3.29 5.30
C ASP A 64 -10.00 3.82 3.94
N GLU A 65 -11.31 3.94 3.75
CA GLU A 65 -11.84 4.54 2.53
C GLU A 65 -11.21 5.92 2.28
N GLY A 66 -10.75 6.13 1.05
CA GLY A 66 -10.09 7.37 0.65
C GLY A 66 -8.57 7.36 0.76
N ASP A 67 -7.98 6.39 1.46
CA ASP A 67 -6.53 6.26 1.53
C ASP A 67 -5.94 5.96 0.16
N ILE A 68 -4.68 6.32 -0.04
CA ILE A 68 -3.94 6.02 -1.26
C ILE A 68 -2.99 4.86 -0.99
N LEU A 69 -3.07 3.84 -1.82
CA LEU A 69 -2.14 2.72 -1.78
C LEU A 69 -1.06 2.91 -2.83
N ILE A 70 0.17 2.70 -2.44
CA ILE A 70 1.29 2.59 -3.39
C ILE A 70 1.54 1.09 -3.60
N VAL A 71 1.49 0.67 -4.86
CA VAL A 71 1.52 -0.74 -5.25
C VAL A 71 2.66 -0.96 -6.22
N ASP A 72 3.53 -1.91 -5.91
CA ASP A 72 4.67 -2.26 -6.76
C ASP A 72 4.46 -3.65 -7.36
N ARG A 73 4.39 -3.69 -8.68
CA ARG A 73 4.21 -4.94 -9.43
C ARG A 73 5.49 -5.73 -9.62
N ALA A 74 6.65 -5.14 -9.34
CA ALA A 74 7.94 -5.82 -9.46
C ALA A 74 8.25 -6.72 -8.25
N LEU A 75 7.54 -6.56 -7.14
CA LEU A 75 7.75 -7.36 -5.95
C LEU A 75 7.06 -8.71 -6.07
N GLU A 76 7.78 -9.77 -5.65
CA GLU A 76 7.20 -11.09 -5.52
C GLU A 76 6.21 -11.12 -4.35
N PRO A 77 4.98 -11.60 -4.55
CA PRO A 77 4.04 -11.79 -3.45
C PRO A 77 4.59 -12.78 -2.42
N TYR A 78 4.33 -12.50 -1.16
CA TYR A 78 4.73 -13.39 -0.07
C TYR A 78 3.54 -13.64 0.85
N ASN A 79 3.61 -14.72 1.61
CA ASN A 79 2.53 -15.09 2.53
C ASN A 79 2.33 -14.00 3.59
N GLY A 80 1.11 -13.52 3.72
CA GLY A 80 0.77 -12.42 4.63
C GLY A 80 0.92 -11.02 4.03
N CYS A 81 1.32 -10.89 2.77
CA CYS A 81 1.41 -9.58 2.15
C CYS A 81 0.03 -8.97 1.91
N ARG A 82 -0.02 -7.65 1.98
CA ARG A 82 -1.18 -6.91 1.52
C ARG A 82 -1.01 -6.66 0.04
N ALA A 83 -2.02 -6.98 -0.74
CA ALA A 83 -1.89 -6.94 -2.19
C ALA A 83 -3.19 -6.47 -2.84
N VAL A 84 -3.01 -5.81 -3.97
CA VAL A 84 -4.10 -5.63 -4.92
C VAL A 84 -4.18 -6.90 -5.74
N CYS A 85 -5.32 -7.54 -5.69
CA CYS A 85 -5.61 -8.80 -6.36
C CYS A 85 -6.61 -8.56 -7.48
N PHE A 86 -6.48 -9.34 -8.54
CA PHE A 86 -7.46 -9.40 -9.60
C PHE A 86 -8.21 -10.71 -9.45
N LEU A 87 -9.50 -10.63 -9.18
CA LEU A 87 -10.35 -11.79 -8.93
C LEU A 87 -11.62 -11.68 -9.77
N ASP A 88 -11.81 -12.64 -10.66
CA ASP A 88 -13.02 -12.75 -11.52
C ASP A 88 -13.40 -11.41 -12.20
N GLY A 89 -12.40 -10.70 -12.73
CA GLY A 89 -12.60 -9.45 -13.47
C GLY A 89 -12.58 -8.18 -12.64
N GLU A 90 -12.39 -8.26 -11.34
CA GLU A 90 -12.42 -7.11 -10.43
C GLU A 90 -11.14 -6.98 -9.61
N PHE A 91 -10.76 -5.74 -9.31
CA PHE A 91 -9.68 -5.46 -8.38
C PHE A 91 -10.19 -5.44 -6.94
N THR A 92 -9.41 -6.01 -6.03
CA THR A 92 -9.68 -5.93 -4.59
C THR A 92 -8.36 -5.89 -3.84
N VAL A 93 -8.34 -5.25 -2.66
CA VAL A 93 -7.17 -5.27 -1.78
C VAL A 93 -7.46 -6.19 -0.60
N LYS A 94 -6.55 -7.13 -0.36
CA LYS A 94 -6.66 -8.12 0.71
C LYS A 94 -5.29 -8.51 1.24
N THR A 95 -5.27 -9.13 2.41
CA THR A 95 -4.10 -9.87 2.88
C THR A 95 -4.13 -11.24 2.21
N VAL A 96 -3.03 -11.65 1.61
CA VAL A 96 -2.93 -12.91 0.88
C VAL A 96 -2.23 -13.95 1.73
N GLU A 97 -2.91 -15.06 2.01
CA GLU A 97 -2.31 -16.25 2.59
C GLU A 97 -2.15 -17.29 1.49
N ILE A 98 -0.92 -17.70 1.25
CA ILE A 98 -0.57 -18.62 0.16
C ILE A 98 -0.51 -20.04 0.71
N SER A 99 -1.16 -20.98 0.01
CA SER A 99 -1.13 -22.39 0.34
C SER A 99 -0.80 -23.21 -0.91
N GLU A 100 -0.53 -24.52 -0.73
CA GLU A 100 -0.20 -25.43 -1.84
C GLU A 100 -1.34 -25.54 -2.86
N ASN A 101 -2.59 -25.40 -2.43
CA ASN A 101 -3.77 -25.60 -3.27
C ASN A 101 -4.42 -24.29 -3.72
N GLY A 102 -3.75 -23.16 -3.53
CA GLY A 102 -4.31 -21.86 -3.88
C GLY A 102 -3.98 -20.81 -2.84
N ALA A 103 -4.90 -19.89 -2.61
CA ALA A 103 -4.72 -18.80 -1.67
C ALA A 103 -6.00 -18.52 -0.91
N LEU A 104 -5.85 -17.89 0.24
CA LEU A 104 -6.96 -17.35 1.01
C LEU A 104 -6.82 -15.84 1.04
N LEU A 105 -7.82 -15.13 0.56
CA LEU A 105 -7.88 -13.67 0.59
C LEU A 105 -8.57 -13.25 1.89
N ARG A 106 -7.82 -12.69 2.79
CA ARG A 106 -8.30 -12.33 4.12
C ARG A 106 -8.58 -10.84 4.22
N PRO A 107 -9.84 -10.45 4.45
CA PRO A 107 -10.16 -9.06 4.79
C PRO A 107 -9.74 -8.77 6.24
N ALA A 108 -9.33 -7.55 6.52
CA ALA A 108 -9.04 -7.08 7.88
C ALA A 108 -10.25 -6.36 8.47
N ASN A 109 -11.38 -7.04 8.47
CA ASN A 109 -12.64 -6.55 9.01
C ASN A 109 -13.51 -7.77 9.38
N PRO A 110 -13.90 -7.95 10.64
CA PRO A 110 -14.67 -9.11 11.07
C PRO A 110 -16.07 -9.21 10.44
N ALA A 111 -16.58 -8.13 9.85
CA ALA A 111 -17.84 -8.15 9.11
C ALA A 111 -17.75 -8.87 7.76
N TYR A 112 -16.54 -9.15 7.28
CA TYR A 112 -16.29 -9.78 5.98
C TYR A 112 -15.61 -11.13 6.18
N LYS A 113 -15.97 -12.10 5.35
CA LYS A 113 -15.42 -13.46 5.41
C LYS A 113 -14.19 -13.59 4.50
N PRO A 114 -13.22 -14.44 4.87
CA PRO A 114 -12.14 -14.82 3.96
C PRO A 114 -12.67 -15.44 2.67
N ILE A 115 -11.98 -15.17 1.57
CA ILE A 115 -12.36 -15.67 0.24
C ILE A 115 -11.32 -16.69 -0.19
N PRO A 116 -11.65 -17.98 -0.22
CA PRO A 116 -10.73 -18.98 -0.75
C PRO A 116 -10.69 -18.88 -2.27
N VAL A 117 -9.49 -18.96 -2.84
CA VAL A 117 -9.27 -19.00 -4.28
C VAL A 117 -8.42 -20.19 -4.65
N GLY A 118 -8.79 -20.87 -5.73
CA GLY A 118 -8.13 -22.05 -6.21
C GLY A 118 -7.94 -22.00 -7.73
N PRO A 119 -7.51 -23.14 -8.35
CA PRO A 119 -7.22 -23.16 -9.78
C PRO A 119 -8.41 -22.82 -10.68
N GLU A 120 -9.64 -23.04 -10.21
CA GLU A 120 -10.84 -22.69 -10.97
C GLU A 120 -11.22 -21.21 -10.93
N ASN A 121 -10.62 -20.44 -10.03
CA ASN A 121 -10.86 -19.00 -9.96
C ASN A 121 -9.93 -18.27 -10.93
N ASN A 122 -10.46 -17.24 -11.59
CA ASN A 122 -9.62 -16.32 -12.36
C ASN A 122 -8.99 -15.32 -11.38
N PHE A 123 -7.88 -15.72 -10.78
CA PHE A 123 -7.20 -15.00 -9.70
C PHE A 123 -5.74 -14.76 -10.03
N SER A 124 -5.28 -13.56 -9.72
CA SER A 124 -3.86 -13.23 -9.70
C SER A 124 -3.59 -12.14 -8.67
N VAL A 125 -2.38 -12.15 -8.09
CA VAL A 125 -1.89 -11.00 -7.36
C VAL A 125 -1.41 -9.99 -8.38
N TRP A 126 -2.07 -8.85 -8.44
CA TRP A 126 -1.73 -7.81 -9.41
C TRP A 126 -0.49 -7.02 -8.98
N GLY A 127 -0.36 -6.74 -7.70
CA GLY A 127 0.80 -6.06 -7.14
C GLY A 127 0.77 -6.03 -5.63
N VAL A 128 1.93 -5.82 -5.02
CA VAL A 128 2.11 -5.78 -3.57
C VAL A 128 2.00 -4.35 -3.07
N VAL A 129 1.17 -4.14 -2.03
CA VAL A 129 1.05 -2.83 -1.38
C VAL A 129 2.31 -2.58 -0.56
N THR A 130 3.01 -1.48 -0.85
CA THR A 130 4.23 -1.09 -0.14
C THR A 130 4.02 0.02 0.86
N TRP A 131 3.09 0.92 0.60
CA TRP A 131 2.78 2.06 1.46
C TRP A 131 1.30 2.38 1.43
N VAL A 132 0.83 2.91 2.53
CA VAL A 132 -0.51 3.50 2.64
C VAL A 132 -0.33 4.97 2.98
N ILE A 133 -0.91 5.85 2.18
CA ILE A 133 -0.91 7.30 2.45
C ILE A 133 -2.26 7.66 3.04
N LYS A 134 -2.24 8.14 4.25
CA LYS A 134 -3.44 8.47 5.02
C LYS A 134 -3.44 9.95 5.35
N LYS A 135 -4.55 10.62 5.03
CA LYS A 135 -4.74 12.03 5.37
C LYS A 135 -5.25 12.13 6.81
N CYS A 136 -4.63 12.98 7.61
CA CYS A 136 -5.01 13.19 9.02
C CYS A 136 -6.00 14.32 9.24
N THR A 137 -6.22 15.16 8.23
CA THR A 137 -7.16 16.30 8.32
C THR A 137 -8.44 16.02 7.55
N PRO A 138 -9.56 16.72 7.85
CA PRO A 138 -10.78 16.57 7.07
C PRO A 138 -10.63 16.88 5.59
#